data_aab70f0605f403f5fb3b902a7f98b9e9
#
_entry.id   aab70f0605f403f5fb3b902a7f98b9e9
#
_cell.length_a   1.000
_cell.length_b   1.000
_cell.length_c   1.000
_cell.angle_alpha   90.00
_cell.angle_beta   90.00
_cell.angle_gamma   90.00
#
_symmetry.space_group_name_H-M   'P 1'
#
loop_
_entity.id
_entity.type
_entity.pdbx_description
1 polymer ?
#
loop_
_entity_poly.entity_id
_entity_poly.type
_entity_poly.pdbx_seq_one_letter_code
_entity_poly.pdbx_strand_id
1 'polypeptide(L)'
;MKRYIYLISPQKIKGVEFYRELNNVLKTKKVKYFQLRLKKISNSNLLIISKRIKKITKKNNVKFLINDKPLIAKKAGADGCHIGQKDMDFIWSRKILGKNMIIGVTCHNSKKLALKAEKQGANYIAFGSFFKSSTKKTVFKANVKILRWAKKKINMPTVAIGGINSSNYKKILSNGANFIACSNYIWNNNKLDPISAIREFK
;
A
#
# COMPACT_ATOMS: atom_id res chain seq x y z
N MET A 1 0.55 -18.30 9.19
CA MET A 1 1.38 -17.07 9.35
C MET A 1 0.56 -15.83 9.01
N LYS A 2 0.49 -14.82 9.88
CA LYS A 2 -0.31 -13.60 9.64
C LYS A 2 0.38 -12.71 8.60
N ARG A 3 -0.29 -12.41 7.47
CA ARG A 3 0.24 -11.54 6.42
C ARG A 3 -0.03 -10.07 6.78
N TYR A 4 0.96 -9.35 7.24
CA TYR A 4 0.83 -7.94 7.66
C TYR A 4 1.58 -6.94 6.78
N ILE A 5 2.21 -7.40 5.69
CA ILE A 5 2.94 -6.52 4.78
C ILE A 5 2.03 -6.02 3.67
N TYR A 6 2.01 -4.70 3.50
CA TYR A 6 1.47 -3.97 2.39
C TYR A 6 2.66 -3.51 1.53
N LEU A 7 2.92 -4.23 0.44
CA LEU A 7 4.07 -3.95 -0.41
C LEU A 7 3.71 -2.92 -1.48
N ILE A 8 4.49 -1.86 -1.61
CA ILE A 8 4.35 -0.86 -2.66
C ILE A 8 5.45 -1.07 -3.70
N SER A 9 5.13 -0.95 -4.98
CA SER A 9 6.10 -1.07 -6.07
C SER A 9 7.28 -0.09 -5.94
N PRO A 10 8.41 -0.35 -6.59
CA PRO A 10 9.43 0.68 -6.79
C PRO A 10 8.85 1.84 -7.62
N GLN A 11 9.53 2.98 -7.63
CA GLN A 11 9.10 4.16 -8.39
C GLN A 11 9.19 3.98 -9.91
N LYS A 12 10.10 3.11 -10.35
CA LYS A 12 10.29 2.72 -11.75
C LYS A 12 10.35 1.20 -11.84
N ILE A 13 9.69 0.63 -12.83
CA ILE A 13 9.80 -0.79 -13.17
C ILE A 13 10.83 -0.91 -14.28
N LYS A 14 11.88 -1.67 -14.02
CA LYS A 14 12.95 -1.94 -14.97
C LYS A 14 12.79 -3.36 -15.53
N GLY A 15 12.52 -3.45 -16.83
CA GLY A 15 12.55 -4.71 -17.58
C GLY A 15 11.64 -5.83 -17.07
N VAL A 16 11.94 -7.03 -17.52
CA VAL A 16 11.20 -8.25 -17.15
C VAL A 16 11.60 -8.79 -15.78
N GLU A 17 12.79 -8.43 -15.31
CA GLU A 17 13.35 -8.85 -14.02
C GLU A 17 12.43 -8.50 -12.85
N PHE A 18 11.87 -7.30 -12.85
CA PHE A 18 10.94 -6.88 -11.79
C PHE A 18 9.79 -7.88 -11.59
N TYR A 19 9.24 -8.44 -12.66
CA TYR A 19 8.09 -9.37 -12.55
C TYR A 19 8.51 -10.71 -11.95
N ARG A 20 9.74 -11.16 -12.25
CA ARG A 20 10.34 -12.35 -11.64
C ARG A 20 10.58 -12.13 -10.15
N GLU A 21 11.20 -11.02 -9.80
CA GLU A 21 11.45 -10.63 -8.40
C GLU A 21 10.14 -10.46 -7.63
N LEU A 22 9.15 -9.76 -8.19
CA LEU A 22 7.84 -9.61 -7.59
C LEU A 22 7.22 -10.98 -7.28
N ASN A 23 7.21 -11.89 -8.25
CA ASN A 23 6.66 -13.23 -8.05
C ASN A 23 7.39 -13.97 -6.90
N ASN A 24 8.71 -13.88 -6.83
CA ASN A 24 9.50 -14.53 -5.79
C ASN A 24 9.27 -13.91 -4.40
N VAL A 25 9.18 -12.58 -4.32
CA VAL A 25 8.81 -11.87 -3.09
C VAL A 25 7.42 -12.30 -2.61
N LEU A 26 6.44 -12.41 -3.51
CA LEU A 26 5.07 -12.79 -3.14
C LEU A 26 4.96 -14.27 -2.72
N LYS A 27 5.78 -15.16 -3.26
CA LYS A 27 5.89 -16.57 -2.83
C LYS A 27 6.30 -16.73 -1.37
N THR A 28 6.93 -15.73 -0.75
CA THR A 28 7.25 -15.75 0.69
C THR A 28 6.01 -15.77 1.59
N LYS A 29 4.81 -15.55 1.04
CA LYS A 29 3.50 -15.51 1.72
C LYS A 29 3.40 -14.48 2.86
N LYS A 30 4.31 -13.49 2.91
CA LYS A 30 4.29 -12.41 3.91
C LYS A 30 3.43 -11.22 3.50
N VAL A 31 3.20 -11.05 2.18
CA VAL A 31 2.48 -9.91 1.60
C VAL A 31 0.97 -10.18 1.55
N LYS A 32 0.17 -9.25 2.08
CA LYS A 32 -1.30 -9.24 1.97
C LYS A 32 -1.79 -8.40 0.80
N TYR A 33 -1.18 -7.21 0.64
CA TYR A 33 -1.53 -6.24 -0.40
C TYR A 33 -0.29 -5.87 -1.22
N PHE A 34 -0.47 -5.73 -2.53
CA PHE A 34 0.52 -5.13 -3.42
C PHE A 34 -0.08 -3.90 -4.09
N GLN A 35 0.53 -2.72 -3.93
CA GLN A 35 0.13 -1.49 -4.58
C GLN A 35 1.10 -1.12 -5.71
N LEU A 36 0.59 -0.97 -6.93
CA LEU A 36 1.34 -0.41 -8.04
C LEU A 36 1.27 1.12 -7.98
N ARG A 37 2.43 1.77 -7.80
CA ARG A 37 2.55 3.23 -7.68
C ARG A 37 3.63 3.76 -8.62
N LEU A 38 3.22 4.09 -9.85
CA LEU A 38 4.05 4.73 -10.88
C LEU A 38 3.45 6.11 -11.19
N LYS A 39 4.19 7.20 -10.91
CA LYS A 39 3.63 8.56 -11.03
C LYS A 39 3.82 9.19 -12.42
N LYS A 40 4.90 8.87 -13.08
CA LYS A 40 5.27 9.48 -14.39
C LYS A 40 5.13 8.43 -15.50
N ILE A 41 3.89 8.01 -15.78
CA ILE A 41 3.59 6.99 -16.80
C ILE A 41 2.25 7.28 -17.46
N SER A 42 2.11 6.99 -18.75
CA SER A 42 0.84 7.08 -19.46
C SER A 42 -0.19 6.08 -18.92
N ASN A 43 -1.47 6.39 -19.05
CA ASN A 43 -2.53 5.48 -18.61
C ASN A 43 -2.53 4.17 -19.40
N SER A 44 -2.16 4.19 -20.69
CA SER A 44 -2.01 2.97 -21.51
C SER A 44 -0.92 2.04 -20.99
N ASN A 45 0.27 2.57 -20.76
CA ASN A 45 1.38 1.79 -20.22
C ASN A 45 1.09 1.29 -18.80
N LEU A 46 0.46 2.14 -17.95
CA LEU A 46 0.04 1.71 -16.63
C LEU A 46 -0.94 0.53 -16.69
N LEU A 47 -1.88 0.56 -17.64
CA LEU A 47 -2.84 -0.53 -17.83
C LEU A 47 -2.16 -1.83 -18.26
N ILE A 48 -1.22 -1.78 -19.21
CA ILE A 48 -0.46 -2.95 -19.66
C ILE A 48 0.31 -3.59 -18.50
N ILE A 49 1.06 -2.78 -17.76
CA ILE A 49 1.82 -3.23 -16.58
C ILE A 49 0.88 -3.80 -15.52
N SER A 50 -0.26 -3.15 -15.27
CA SER A 50 -1.23 -3.59 -14.28
C SER A 50 -1.82 -4.96 -14.60
N LYS A 51 -2.17 -5.23 -15.87
CA LYS A 51 -2.68 -6.53 -16.29
C LYS A 51 -1.65 -7.66 -16.06
N ARG A 52 -0.37 -7.40 -16.33
CA ARG A 52 0.72 -8.36 -16.07
C ARG A 52 0.90 -8.63 -14.57
N ILE A 53 0.91 -7.57 -13.75
CA ILE A 53 1.01 -7.69 -12.29
C ILE A 53 -0.20 -8.41 -11.69
N LYS A 54 -1.42 -8.16 -12.20
CA LYS A 54 -2.63 -8.85 -11.73
C LYS A 54 -2.53 -10.37 -11.85
N LYS A 55 -1.94 -10.89 -12.93
CA LYS A 55 -1.70 -12.33 -13.09
C LYS A 55 -0.80 -12.88 -11.97
N ILE A 56 0.27 -12.14 -11.64
CA ILE A 56 1.24 -12.54 -10.61
C ILE A 56 0.62 -12.48 -9.21
N THR A 57 -0.09 -11.40 -8.89
CA THR A 57 -0.72 -11.25 -7.57
C THR A 57 -1.84 -12.25 -7.34
N LYS A 58 -2.66 -12.55 -8.38
CA LYS A 58 -3.70 -13.58 -8.34
C LYS A 58 -3.10 -14.95 -8.03
N LYS A 59 -2.03 -15.36 -8.73
CA LYS A 59 -1.31 -16.63 -8.52
C LYS A 59 -0.82 -16.79 -7.07
N ASN A 60 -0.42 -15.69 -6.42
CA ASN A 60 0.11 -15.70 -5.07
C ASN A 60 -0.93 -15.38 -3.98
N ASN A 61 -2.21 -15.25 -4.34
CA ASN A 61 -3.30 -14.87 -3.42
C ASN A 61 -2.99 -13.57 -2.65
N VAL A 62 -2.56 -12.53 -3.39
CA VAL A 62 -2.25 -11.19 -2.90
C VAL A 62 -3.22 -10.20 -3.53
N LYS A 63 -3.83 -9.33 -2.73
CA LYS A 63 -4.73 -8.28 -3.21
C LYS A 63 -3.93 -7.20 -3.96
N PHE A 64 -4.33 -6.92 -5.19
CA PHE A 64 -3.68 -5.95 -6.07
C PHE A 64 -4.42 -4.61 -6.09
N LEU A 65 -3.71 -3.55 -5.77
CA LEU A 65 -4.26 -2.19 -5.72
C LEU A 65 -3.47 -1.26 -6.66
N ILE A 66 -4.18 -0.32 -7.27
CA ILE A 66 -3.56 0.74 -8.09
C ILE A 66 -3.63 2.07 -7.34
N ASN A 67 -2.55 2.83 -7.40
CA ASN A 67 -2.46 4.14 -6.75
C ASN A 67 -3.14 5.22 -7.60
N ASP A 68 -4.01 6.05 -7.00
CA ASP A 68 -4.61 7.28 -7.52
C ASP A 68 -5.49 7.15 -8.79
N LYS A 69 -5.61 6.00 -9.41
CA LYS A 69 -6.26 5.81 -10.73
C LYS A 69 -7.41 4.79 -10.70
N PRO A 70 -8.59 5.13 -10.14
CA PRO A 70 -9.72 4.19 -10.02
C PRO A 70 -10.15 3.57 -11.35
N LEU A 71 -10.21 4.37 -12.43
CA LEU A 71 -10.58 3.88 -13.74
C LEU A 71 -9.61 2.82 -14.30
N ILE A 72 -8.30 3.02 -14.08
CA ILE A 72 -7.29 2.04 -14.48
C ILE A 72 -7.40 0.79 -13.60
N ALA A 73 -7.68 0.94 -12.31
CA ALA A 73 -7.90 -0.20 -11.40
C ALA A 73 -9.05 -1.07 -11.90
N LYS A 74 -10.17 -0.47 -12.28
CA LYS A 74 -11.33 -1.17 -12.86
C LYS A 74 -10.97 -1.88 -14.18
N LYS A 75 -10.37 -1.15 -15.13
CA LYS A 75 -9.97 -1.69 -16.45
C LYS A 75 -8.93 -2.81 -16.37
N ALA A 76 -8.04 -2.78 -15.38
CA ALA A 76 -7.02 -3.80 -15.16
C ALA A 76 -7.52 -5.03 -14.39
N GLY A 77 -8.76 -5.02 -13.88
CA GLY A 77 -9.28 -6.05 -13.00
C GLY A 77 -8.52 -6.13 -11.67
N ALA A 78 -7.97 -5.00 -11.18
CA ALA A 78 -7.35 -4.95 -9.88
C ALA A 78 -8.37 -5.20 -8.76
N ASP A 79 -7.91 -5.54 -7.56
CA ASP A 79 -8.81 -5.73 -6.41
C ASP A 79 -9.28 -4.38 -5.81
N GLY A 80 -8.66 -3.27 -6.20
CA GLY A 80 -9.05 -1.94 -5.75
C GLY A 80 -8.06 -0.83 -6.08
N CYS A 81 -8.25 0.30 -5.40
CA CYS A 81 -7.45 1.51 -5.56
C CYS A 81 -7.08 2.10 -4.19
N HIS A 82 -5.93 2.75 -4.12
CA HIS A 82 -5.54 3.59 -2.99
C HIS A 82 -5.55 5.05 -3.42
N ILE A 83 -6.24 5.91 -2.69
CA ILE A 83 -6.37 7.34 -3.00
C ILE A 83 -5.78 8.22 -1.89
N GLY A 84 -5.15 9.32 -2.29
CA GLY A 84 -4.70 10.37 -1.39
C GLY A 84 -5.68 11.54 -1.33
N GLN A 85 -5.35 12.56 -0.51
CA GLN A 85 -6.25 13.70 -0.27
C GLN A 85 -6.33 14.71 -1.44
N LYS A 86 -5.39 14.64 -2.38
CA LYS A 86 -5.34 15.52 -3.57
C LYS A 86 -5.71 14.78 -4.85
N ASP A 87 -6.10 13.52 -4.74
CA ASP A 87 -6.47 12.66 -5.87
C ASP A 87 -7.99 12.71 -6.09
N MET A 88 -8.52 11.80 -6.89
CA MET A 88 -9.96 11.71 -7.11
C MET A 88 -10.71 11.53 -5.77
N ASP A 89 -11.80 12.27 -5.58
CA ASP A 89 -12.65 12.16 -4.41
C ASP A 89 -13.16 10.73 -4.18
N PHE A 90 -13.41 10.39 -2.90
CA PHE A 90 -13.84 9.06 -2.51
C PHE A 90 -15.16 8.63 -3.17
N ILE A 91 -16.15 9.53 -3.21
CA ILE A 91 -17.49 9.24 -3.76
C ILE A 91 -17.41 8.90 -5.24
N TRP A 92 -16.67 9.71 -6.01
CA TRP A 92 -16.42 9.43 -7.43
C TRP A 92 -15.62 8.14 -7.64
N SER A 93 -14.60 7.90 -6.82
CA SER A 93 -13.84 6.66 -6.85
C SER A 93 -14.73 5.44 -6.59
N ARG A 94 -15.64 5.52 -5.63
CA ARG A 94 -16.60 4.48 -5.30
C ARG A 94 -17.60 4.26 -6.43
N LYS A 95 -18.09 5.33 -7.07
CA LYS A 95 -18.98 5.25 -8.24
C LYS A 95 -18.32 4.49 -9.40
N ILE A 96 -17.03 4.76 -9.68
CA ILE A 96 -16.27 4.08 -10.73
C ILE A 96 -16.03 2.60 -10.38
N LEU A 97 -15.58 2.32 -9.16
CA LEU A 97 -15.13 0.99 -8.74
C LEU A 97 -16.28 0.05 -8.36
N GLY A 98 -17.44 0.59 -8.01
CA GLY A 98 -18.55 -0.19 -7.50
C GLY A 98 -18.36 -0.64 -6.04
N LYS A 99 -19.34 -1.35 -5.49
CA LYS A 99 -19.40 -1.71 -4.05
C LYS A 99 -18.31 -2.71 -3.63
N ASN A 100 -17.89 -3.60 -4.52
CA ASN A 100 -17.05 -4.78 -4.18
C ASN A 100 -15.54 -4.52 -4.24
N MET A 101 -15.09 -3.43 -4.90
CA MET A 101 -13.66 -3.15 -5.01
C MET A 101 -13.15 -2.38 -3.79
N ILE A 102 -11.93 -2.71 -3.40
CA ILE A 102 -11.25 -2.11 -2.24
C ILE A 102 -10.89 -0.64 -2.53
N ILE A 103 -11.24 0.27 -1.62
CA ILE A 103 -10.73 1.64 -1.61
C ILE A 103 -10.02 1.89 -0.29
N GLY A 104 -8.72 2.19 -0.38
CA GLY A 104 -7.93 2.66 0.75
C GLY A 104 -7.70 4.16 0.67
N VAL A 105 -7.65 4.84 1.81
CA VAL A 105 -7.53 6.30 1.89
C VAL A 105 -6.33 6.71 2.75
N THR A 106 -5.48 7.61 2.22
CA THR A 106 -4.42 8.26 3.01
C THR A 106 -5.04 9.28 3.98
N CYS A 107 -4.74 9.14 5.27
CA CYS A 107 -5.22 10.05 6.32
C CYS A 107 -4.09 10.85 7.02
N HIS A 108 -2.86 10.73 6.55
CA HIS A 108 -1.69 11.44 7.12
C HIS A 108 -1.53 11.18 8.63
N ASN A 109 -1.69 12.20 9.48
CA ASN A 109 -1.74 12.10 10.94
C ASN A 109 -3.04 12.73 11.48
N SER A 110 -4.16 12.56 10.77
CA SER A 110 -5.42 13.27 11.03
C SER A 110 -6.53 12.32 11.43
N LYS A 111 -7.02 12.48 12.67
CA LYS A 111 -8.21 11.79 13.17
C LYS A 111 -9.46 12.18 12.37
N LYS A 112 -9.59 13.46 11.99
CA LYS A 112 -10.72 13.98 11.20
C LYS A 112 -10.80 13.29 9.83
N LEU A 113 -9.67 13.13 9.13
CA LEU A 113 -9.64 12.43 7.84
C LEU A 113 -9.96 10.94 8.00
N ALA A 114 -9.51 10.31 9.08
CA ALA A 114 -9.79 8.91 9.35
C ALA A 114 -11.30 8.66 9.58
N LEU A 115 -11.94 9.46 10.42
CA LEU A 115 -13.39 9.39 10.68
C LEU A 115 -14.20 9.69 9.41
N LYS A 116 -13.78 10.68 8.60
CA LYS A 116 -14.41 10.96 7.30
C LYS A 116 -14.34 9.77 6.37
N ALA A 117 -13.16 9.16 6.23
CA ALA A 117 -12.97 8.00 5.38
C ALA A 117 -13.81 6.79 5.83
N GLU A 118 -13.91 6.57 7.15
CA GLU A 118 -14.77 5.53 7.72
C GLU A 118 -16.25 5.78 7.40
N LYS A 119 -16.76 6.99 7.66
CA LYS A 119 -18.13 7.37 7.34
C LYS A 119 -18.45 7.20 5.85
N GLN A 120 -17.49 7.42 4.98
CA GLN A 120 -17.63 7.23 3.54
C GLN A 120 -17.58 5.76 3.09
N GLY A 121 -17.22 4.81 3.97
CA GLY A 121 -17.13 3.38 3.66
C GLY A 121 -15.81 2.96 3.00
N ALA A 122 -14.69 3.59 3.39
CA ALA A 122 -13.37 3.11 3.00
C ALA A 122 -13.10 1.69 3.55
N ASN A 123 -12.31 0.90 2.84
CA ASN A 123 -12.00 -0.47 3.25
C ASN A 123 -10.77 -0.54 4.18
N TYR A 124 -9.93 0.47 4.16
CA TYR A 124 -8.81 0.70 5.08
C TYR A 124 -8.33 2.14 5.00
N ILE A 125 -7.64 2.58 6.04
CA ILE A 125 -6.99 3.88 6.08
C ILE A 125 -5.48 3.74 6.25
N ALA A 126 -4.72 4.73 5.74
CA ALA A 126 -3.27 4.76 5.88
C ALA A 126 -2.81 6.01 6.63
N PHE A 127 -2.02 5.82 7.69
CA PHE A 127 -1.36 6.88 8.44
C PHE A 127 0.13 6.94 8.12
N GLY A 128 0.69 8.12 8.06
CA GLY A 128 2.13 8.34 7.81
C GLY A 128 2.45 9.82 7.53
N SER A 129 3.74 10.15 7.48
CA SER A 129 4.89 9.25 7.51
C SER A 129 5.38 9.04 8.95
N PHE A 130 5.66 7.80 9.36
CA PHE A 130 6.15 7.52 10.72
C PHE A 130 7.64 7.78 10.89
N PHE A 131 8.44 7.47 9.86
CA PHE A 131 9.88 7.67 9.85
C PHE A 131 10.32 8.41 8.60
N LYS A 132 11.55 8.93 8.59
CA LYS A 132 12.16 9.58 7.41
C LYS A 132 12.18 8.59 6.24
N SER A 133 11.78 9.04 5.06
CA SER A 133 11.70 8.21 3.86
C SER A 133 12.40 8.90 2.70
N SER A 134 13.20 8.15 1.96
CA SER A 134 13.87 8.60 0.73
C SER A 134 12.90 8.66 -0.47
N THR A 135 11.76 7.98 -0.40
CA THR A 135 10.84 7.83 -1.54
C THR A 135 9.96 9.06 -1.78
N LYS A 136 9.66 9.82 -0.73
CA LYS A 136 8.81 11.03 -0.79
C LYS A 136 9.20 11.98 0.34
N LYS A 137 9.51 13.25 -0.01
CA LYS A 137 9.53 14.32 0.99
C LYS A 137 8.10 14.53 1.50
N THR A 138 7.83 14.18 2.75
CA THR A 138 6.50 14.34 3.35
C THR A 138 6.54 15.45 4.38
N VAL A 139 5.58 16.38 4.28
CA VAL A 139 5.36 17.44 5.27
C VAL A 139 4.71 16.86 6.54
N PHE A 140 3.97 15.75 6.39
CA PHE A 140 3.22 15.14 7.49
C PHE A 140 4.06 14.11 8.25
N LYS A 141 4.21 14.32 9.55
CA LYS A 141 4.82 13.36 10.48
C LYS A 141 3.73 12.74 11.33
N ALA A 142 3.62 11.42 11.31
CA ALA A 142 2.73 10.66 12.19
C ALA A 142 3.51 10.12 13.39
N ASN A 143 2.83 9.91 14.52
CA ASN A 143 3.38 9.21 15.66
C ASN A 143 2.44 8.08 16.11
N VAL A 144 2.95 7.16 16.93
CA VAL A 144 2.22 5.96 17.34
C VAL A 144 0.92 6.26 18.12
N LYS A 145 0.74 7.47 18.67
CA LYS A 145 -0.50 7.87 19.36
C LYS A 145 -1.71 7.79 18.42
N ILE A 146 -1.53 8.09 17.10
CA ILE A 146 -2.62 7.98 16.12
C ILE A 146 -3.05 6.53 15.90
N LEU A 147 -2.12 5.57 15.93
CA LEU A 147 -2.41 4.14 15.79
C LEU A 147 -3.18 3.61 17.00
N ARG A 148 -2.75 3.97 18.21
CA ARG A 148 -3.45 3.61 19.45
C ARG A 148 -4.87 4.16 19.49
N TRP A 149 -5.04 5.42 19.06
CA TRP A 149 -6.35 6.02 18.92
C TRP A 149 -7.20 5.29 17.88
N ALA A 150 -6.66 5.02 16.70
CA ALA A 150 -7.38 4.32 15.64
C ALA A 150 -7.82 2.92 16.07
N LYS A 151 -6.94 2.16 16.77
CA LYS A 151 -7.29 0.84 17.33
C LYS A 151 -8.53 0.87 18.22
N LYS A 152 -8.77 2.00 18.94
CA LYS A 152 -9.91 2.16 19.85
C LYS A 152 -11.17 2.74 19.21
N LYS A 153 -11.02 3.49 18.11
CA LYS A 153 -12.09 4.36 17.57
C LYS A 153 -12.45 4.09 16.12
N ILE A 154 -11.70 3.27 15.40
CA ILE A 154 -11.89 2.97 13.98
C ILE A 154 -12.13 1.48 13.81
N ASN A 155 -13.20 1.11 13.15
CA ASN A 155 -13.60 -0.28 12.95
C ASN A 155 -13.00 -0.93 11.67
N MET A 156 -12.21 -0.18 10.91
CA MET A 156 -11.55 -0.69 9.70
C MET A 156 -10.04 -0.88 9.89
N PRO A 157 -9.39 -1.72 9.06
CA PRO A 157 -7.95 -1.93 9.12
C PRO A 157 -7.14 -0.64 8.90
N THR A 158 -6.05 -0.51 9.65
CA THR A 158 -5.09 0.59 9.53
C THR A 158 -3.78 0.14 8.92
N VAL A 159 -3.25 0.94 8.01
CA VAL A 159 -1.93 0.77 7.38
C VAL A 159 -1.01 1.87 7.87
N ALA A 160 0.15 1.52 8.38
CA ALA A 160 1.20 2.50 8.70
C ALA A 160 2.22 2.56 7.57
N ILE A 161 2.60 3.78 7.15
CA ILE A 161 3.53 4.02 6.05
C ILE A 161 4.59 5.05 6.41
N GLY A 162 5.75 4.95 5.77
CA GLY A 162 6.85 5.91 5.80
C GLY A 162 8.06 5.42 6.57
N GLY A 163 9.14 5.07 5.86
CA GLY A 163 10.43 4.66 6.39
C GLY A 163 10.41 3.39 7.25
N ILE A 164 9.41 2.53 7.05
CA ILE A 164 9.30 1.27 7.82
C ILE A 164 10.25 0.22 7.25
N ASN A 165 10.97 -0.45 8.15
CA ASN A 165 11.97 -1.48 7.87
C ASN A 165 11.97 -2.57 8.96
N SER A 166 12.89 -3.55 8.89
CA SER A 166 12.97 -4.67 9.83
C SER A 166 13.33 -4.27 11.28
N SER A 167 13.96 -3.11 11.49
CA SER A 167 14.34 -2.67 12.84
C SER A 167 13.21 -1.92 13.57
N ASN A 168 12.24 -1.35 12.84
CA ASN A 168 11.23 -0.47 13.44
C ASN A 168 9.78 -0.95 13.32
N TYR A 169 9.48 -1.96 12.49
CA TYR A 169 8.11 -2.40 12.21
C TYR A 169 7.39 -2.98 13.44
N LYS A 170 8.10 -3.68 14.34
CA LYS A 170 7.49 -4.27 15.54
C LYS A 170 6.85 -3.19 16.42
N LYS A 171 7.52 -2.04 16.60
CA LYS A 171 6.98 -0.88 17.29
C LYS A 171 5.67 -0.36 16.66
N ILE A 172 5.56 -0.40 15.35
CA ILE A 172 4.35 0.03 14.63
C ILE A 172 3.20 -0.95 14.86
N LEU A 173 3.43 -2.25 14.71
CA LEU A 173 2.42 -3.28 14.89
C LEU A 173 1.94 -3.35 16.35
N SER A 174 2.84 -3.30 17.33
CA SER A 174 2.49 -3.31 18.76
C SER A 174 1.63 -2.10 19.18
N ASN A 175 1.74 -0.98 18.45
CA ASN A 175 0.91 0.19 18.68
C ASN A 175 -0.43 0.18 17.94
N GLY A 176 -0.80 -0.89 17.24
CA GLY A 176 -2.15 -1.11 16.73
C GLY A 176 -2.32 -0.99 15.22
N ALA A 177 -1.25 -0.86 14.44
CA ALA A 177 -1.36 -0.99 12.99
C ALA A 177 -1.68 -2.45 12.62
N ASN A 178 -2.62 -2.65 11.67
CA ASN A 178 -2.92 -3.96 11.11
C ASN A 178 -1.92 -4.35 10.03
N PHE A 179 -1.43 -3.36 9.28
CA PHE A 179 -0.48 -3.54 8.19
C PHE A 179 0.60 -2.48 8.22
N ILE A 180 1.78 -2.86 7.72
CA ILE A 180 2.90 -1.96 7.46
C ILE A 180 3.17 -1.84 5.97
N ALA A 181 3.29 -0.61 5.46
CA ALA A 181 3.58 -0.35 4.05
C ALA A 181 5.08 -0.13 3.83
N CYS A 182 5.66 -0.97 2.99
CA CYS A 182 7.08 -0.95 2.64
C CYS A 182 7.27 -0.83 1.13
N SER A 183 8.30 -0.09 0.70
CA SER A 183 8.75 -0.01 -0.70
C SER A 183 10.26 -0.02 -0.75
N ASN A 184 10.89 1.11 -0.43
CA ASN A 184 12.32 1.31 -0.60
C ASN A 184 13.19 0.28 0.13
N TYR A 185 12.79 -0.11 1.34
CA TYR A 185 13.50 -1.14 2.11
C TYR A 185 13.55 -2.50 1.38
N ILE A 186 12.54 -2.81 0.59
CA ILE A 186 12.48 -4.07 -0.17
C ILE A 186 13.18 -3.94 -1.51
N TRP A 187 12.88 -2.88 -2.28
CA TRP A 187 13.31 -2.79 -3.68
C TRP A 187 14.64 -2.10 -3.92
N ASN A 188 15.09 -1.27 -2.98
CA ASN A 188 16.32 -0.48 -3.08
C ASN A 188 17.19 -0.64 -1.83
N ASN A 189 17.25 -1.83 -1.27
CA ASN A 189 18.14 -2.16 -0.17
C ASN A 189 19.55 -2.36 -0.70
N ASN A 190 20.54 -1.67 -0.11
CA ASN A 190 21.93 -1.75 -0.57
C ASN A 190 22.66 -3.03 -0.08
N LYS A 191 22.06 -3.75 0.88
CA LYS A 191 22.70 -4.92 1.53
C LYS A 191 21.99 -6.24 1.23
N LEU A 192 20.71 -6.18 0.88
CA LEU A 192 19.85 -7.36 0.75
C LEU A 192 19.10 -7.30 -0.59
N ASP A 193 18.99 -8.45 -1.25
CA ASP A 193 18.04 -8.61 -2.34
C ASP A 193 16.59 -8.53 -1.83
N PRO A 194 15.58 -8.33 -2.71
CA PRO A 194 14.20 -8.15 -2.30
C PRO A 194 13.61 -9.33 -1.50
N ILE A 195 14.05 -10.57 -1.75
CA ILE A 195 13.56 -11.77 -1.06
C ILE A 195 14.16 -11.81 0.36
N SER A 196 15.44 -11.55 0.49
CA SER A 196 16.13 -11.48 1.77
C SER A 196 15.59 -10.32 2.62
N ALA A 197 15.40 -9.15 2.02
CA ALA A 197 14.84 -7.99 2.71
C ALA A 197 13.42 -8.24 3.26
N ILE A 198 12.55 -8.93 2.52
CA ILE A 198 11.20 -9.22 3.03
C ILE A 198 11.20 -10.31 4.12
N ARG A 199 12.15 -11.22 4.10
CA ARG A 199 12.31 -12.26 5.13
C ARG A 199 12.70 -11.71 6.49
N GLU A 200 13.36 -10.53 6.54
CA GLU A 200 13.70 -9.83 7.79
C GLU A 200 12.48 -9.42 8.64
N PHE A 201 11.30 -9.32 8.05
CA PHE A 201 10.05 -9.12 8.79
C PHE A 201 9.57 -10.46 9.36
N LYS A 202 9.96 -10.76 10.60
CA LYS A 202 9.66 -12.02 11.32
C LYS A 202 8.30 -11.99 11.99
#